data_90812e60f020a65f814d25b61fe86214
#
_entry.id   90812e60f020a65f814d25b61fe86214
#
_cell.length_a   1.000
_cell.length_b   1.000
_cell.length_c   1.000
_cell.angle_alpha   90.00
_cell.angle_beta   90.00
_cell.angle_gamma   90.00
#
_symmetry.space_group_name_H-M   'P 1'
#
loop_
_entity.id
_entity.type
_entity.pdbx_description
1 polymer ?
#
loop_
_entity_poly.entity_id
_entity_poly.type
_entity_poly.pdbx_seq_one_letter_code
_entity_poly.pdbx_strand_id
1 'polypeptide(L)'
;MKRTSKFLAIFSCVLLLASCKDNPEKQLERMQGEWVHVKGSPAFTLSGKGGTYNVTRKANIRGKVLETSYLITEQGGKLFIETGFAILLTYDEERDRIILSPGGEYKRVSNIKKGTR
;
A
#
# COMPACT_ATOMS: atom_id res chain seq x y z
N MET A 1 -38.05 -16.63 21.37
CA MET A 1 -38.20 -15.36 20.86
C MET A 1 -37.10 -14.43 21.25
N LYS A 2 -36.91 -14.21 22.49
CA LYS A 2 -35.87 -13.33 22.92
C LYS A 2 -34.52 -13.77 22.49
N ARG A 3 -34.33 -15.06 22.46
CA ARG A 3 -33.06 -15.57 22.03
C ARG A 3 -32.74 -15.21 20.62
N THR A 4 -33.77 -15.20 19.81
CA THR A 4 -33.59 -14.86 18.42
C THR A 4 -33.06 -13.45 18.27
N SER A 5 -33.59 -12.55 19.06
CA SER A 5 -33.15 -11.17 19.01
C SER A 5 -31.68 -11.04 19.36
N LYS A 6 -31.27 -11.80 20.36
CA LYS A 6 -29.89 -11.74 20.76
C LYS A 6 -28.97 -12.24 19.68
N PHE A 7 -29.36 -13.27 19.02
CA PHE A 7 -28.57 -13.78 17.93
C PHE A 7 -28.42 -12.75 16.84
N LEU A 8 -29.50 -12.08 16.54
CA LEU A 8 -29.46 -11.07 15.51
C LEU A 8 -28.52 -9.94 15.86
N ALA A 9 -28.50 -9.57 17.12
CA ALA A 9 -27.62 -8.51 17.55
C ALA A 9 -26.16 -8.91 17.38
N ILE A 10 -25.85 -10.11 17.76
CA ILE A 10 -24.50 -10.58 17.63
C ILE A 10 -24.06 -10.63 16.18
N PHE A 11 -24.93 -11.11 15.36
CA PHE A 11 -24.66 -11.20 13.95
C PHE A 11 -24.36 -9.83 13.36
N SER A 12 -25.12 -8.86 13.79
CA SER A 12 -24.92 -7.50 13.34
C SER A 12 -23.53 -6.99 13.68
N CYS A 13 -23.07 -7.29 14.87
CA CYS A 13 -21.74 -6.85 15.27
C CYS A 13 -20.67 -7.45 14.39
N VAL A 14 -20.82 -8.69 14.04
CA VAL A 14 -19.86 -9.33 13.18
C VAL A 14 -19.81 -8.65 11.83
N LEU A 15 -20.94 -8.29 11.32
CA LEU A 15 -20.98 -7.60 10.04
C LEU A 15 -20.30 -6.26 10.11
N LEU A 16 -20.48 -5.58 11.21
CA LEU A 16 -19.85 -4.28 11.37
C LEU A 16 -18.33 -4.42 11.37
N LEU A 17 -17.84 -5.44 12.02
CA LEU A 17 -16.40 -5.66 12.03
C LEU A 17 -15.89 -5.90 10.63
N ALA A 18 -16.61 -6.68 9.86
CA ALA A 18 -16.19 -6.95 8.51
C ALA A 18 -16.15 -5.68 7.67
N SER A 19 -17.09 -4.79 7.91
CA SER A 19 -17.15 -3.58 7.12
C SER A 19 -16.16 -2.51 7.61
N CYS A 20 -15.47 -2.78 8.70
CA CYS A 20 -14.49 -1.84 9.21
C CYS A 20 -13.15 -1.94 8.52
N LYS A 21 -13.04 -2.80 7.55
CA LYS A 21 -11.78 -2.88 6.81
C LYS A 21 -11.48 -1.55 6.17
N ASP A 22 -10.23 -1.22 6.14
CA ASP A 22 -9.81 0.03 5.57
C ASP A 22 -10.15 0.10 4.10
N ASN A 23 -10.58 1.26 3.67
CA ASN A 23 -10.79 1.45 2.25
C ASN A 23 -9.43 1.73 1.62
N PRO A 24 -9.35 1.73 0.29
CA PRO A 24 -8.06 1.91 -0.39
C PRO A 24 -7.38 3.22 -0.04
N GLU A 25 -8.15 4.26 0.16
CA GLU A 25 -7.58 5.56 0.45
C GLU A 25 -6.85 5.57 1.78
N LYS A 26 -7.42 4.93 2.79
CA LYS A 26 -6.77 4.85 4.09
C LYS A 26 -5.54 3.99 4.02
N GLN A 27 -5.58 2.95 3.23
CA GLN A 27 -4.41 2.12 3.05
C GLN A 27 -3.29 2.91 2.43
N LEU A 28 -3.60 3.75 1.45
CA LEU A 28 -2.58 4.56 0.80
C LEU A 28 -1.93 5.51 1.78
N GLU A 29 -2.70 6.06 2.71
CA GLU A 29 -2.12 6.93 3.71
C GLU A 29 -1.09 6.21 4.56
N ARG A 30 -1.37 4.97 4.89
CA ARG A 30 -0.45 4.19 5.70
C ARG A 30 0.75 3.73 4.92
N MET A 31 0.59 3.63 3.61
CA MET A 31 1.66 3.14 2.77
C MET A 31 2.68 4.19 2.39
N GLN A 32 2.46 5.42 2.75
CA GLN A 32 3.41 6.47 2.40
C GLN A 32 4.76 6.20 3.03
N GLY A 33 5.82 6.49 2.27
CA GLY A 33 7.17 6.27 2.74
C GLY A 33 8.02 5.62 1.70
N GLU A 34 9.20 5.19 2.12
CA GLU A 34 10.16 4.53 1.24
C GLU A 34 10.07 3.03 1.40
N TRP A 35 10.13 2.34 0.28
CA TRP A 35 10.00 0.90 0.25
C TRP A 35 11.12 0.30 -0.59
N VAL A 36 11.61 -0.85 -0.18
CA VAL A 36 12.66 -1.54 -0.90
C VAL A 36 12.27 -3.00 -1.06
N HIS A 37 12.60 -3.57 -2.22
CA HIS A 37 12.30 -4.96 -2.48
C HIS A 37 12.97 -5.82 -1.40
N VAL A 38 12.30 -6.89 -1.01
CA VAL A 38 12.84 -7.72 0.06
C VAL A 38 14.21 -8.28 -0.29
N LYS A 39 14.54 -8.32 -1.56
CA LYS A 39 15.86 -8.76 -1.99
C LYS A 39 16.89 -7.62 -2.05
N GLY A 40 16.49 -6.41 -1.72
CA GLY A 40 17.40 -5.31 -1.63
C GLY A 40 17.24 -4.21 -2.66
N SER A 41 16.65 -4.52 -3.77
CA SER A 41 16.37 -3.54 -4.81
C SER A 41 15.36 -4.11 -5.76
N PRO A 42 14.60 -3.31 -6.49
CA PRO A 42 14.63 -1.84 -6.52
C PRO A 42 13.92 -1.24 -5.32
N ALA A 43 13.88 0.08 -5.30
CA ALA A 43 13.21 0.81 -4.25
C ALA A 43 12.32 1.88 -4.87
N PHE A 44 11.31 2.29 -4.11
CA PHE A 44 10.45 3.37 -4.55
C PHE A 44 9.93 4.14 -3.34
N THR A 45 9.40 5.33 -3.61
CA THR A 45 8.76 6.13 -2.58
C THR A 45 7.30 6.29 -2.95
N LEU A 46 6.43 6.03 -2.00
CA LEU A 46 5.00 6.24 -2.20
C LEU A 46 4.60 7.48 -1.44
N SER A 47 4.03 8.44 -2.14
CA SER A 47 3.66 9.70 -1.53
C SER A 47 2.34 10.17 -2.06
N GLY A 48 1.65 10.98 -1.26
CA GLY A 48 0.36 11.48 -1.65
C GLY A 48 0.24 12.95 -1.36
N LYS A 49 -0.55 13.63 -2.17
CA LYS A 49 -0.78 15.03 -2.01
C LYS A 49 -2.12 15.38 -2.61
N GLY A 50 -2.99 15.94 -1.78
CA GLY A 50 -4.28 16.37 -2.27
C GLY A 50 -5.17 15.25 -2.79
N GLY A 51 -5.04 14.07 -2.23
CA GLY A 51 -5.88 12.95 -2.65
C GLY A 51 -5.30 12.16 -3.80
N THR A 52 -4.17 12.58 -4.31
CA THR A 52 -3.50 11.89 -5.40
C THR A 52 -2.25 11.22 -4.87
N TYR A 53 -2.06 9.97 -5.22
CA TYR A 53 -0.92 9.21 -4.74
C TYR A 53 -0.05 8.75 -5.90
N ASN A 54 1.24 8.76 -5.68
CA ASN A 54 2.22 8.42 -6.71
C ASN A 54 3.30 7.52 -6.16
N VAL A 55 3.84 6.70 -7.04
CA VAL A 55 5.03 5.92 -6.76
C VAL A 55 6.16 6.54 -7.54
N THR A 56 7.22 6.91 -6.86
CA THR A 56 8.37 7.57 -7.49
C THR A 56 9.58 6.66 -7.40
N ARG A 57 10.23 6.45 -8.51
CA ARG A 57 11.42 5.62 -8.57
C ARG A 57 12.58 6.45 -9.06
N LYS A 58 13.73 6.19 -8.49
CA LYS A 58 14.95 6.85 -8.91
C LYS A 58 15.90 5.82 -9.50
N ALA A 59 16.49 6.15 -10.61
CA ALA A 59 17.46 5.29 -11.24
C ALA A 59 18.70 6.10 -11.52
N ASN A 60 19.85 5.49 -11.26
CA ASN A 60 21.10 6.14 -11.54
C ASN A 60 21.64 5.56 -12.84
N ILE A 61 21.59 6.36 -13.90
CA ILE A 61 22.04 5.91 -15.20
C ILE A 61 23.19 6.78 -15.63
N ARG A 62 24.36 6.20 -15.74
CA ARG A 62 25.55 6.91 -16.18
C ARG A 62 25.83 8.14 -15.35
N GLY A 63 25.67 8.01 -14.05
CA GLY A 63 25.96 9.12 -13.15
C GLY A 63 24.84 10.14 -13.02
N LYS A 64 23.77 9.96 -13.74
CA LYS A 64 22.62 10.85 -13.64
C LYS A 64 21.49 10.15 -12.90
N VAL A 65 20.85 10.87 -12.00
CA VAL A 65 19.73 10.35 -11.29
C VAL A 65 18.47 10.72 -12.04
N LEU A 66 17.75 9.72 -12.51
CA LEU A 66 16.49 9.92 -13.19
C LEU A 66 15.35 9.55 -12.26
N GLU A 67 14.38 10.40 -12.21
CA GLU A 67 13.25 10.20 -11.31
C GLU A 67 11.99 10.03 -12.15
N THR A 68 11.25 8.96 -11.90
CA THR A 68 10.04 8.68 -12.63
C THR A 68 8.92 8.48 -11.63
N SER A 69 7.79 9.13 -11.87
CA SER A 69 6.63 9.00 -11.02
C SER A 69 5.48 8.37 -11.78
N TYR A 70 4.77 7.49 -11.10
CA TYR A 70 3.63 6.82 -11.67
C TYR A 70 2.43 7.02 -10.78
N LEU A 71 1.29 7.24 -11.40
CA LEU A 71 0.06 7.48 -10.67
C LEU A 71 -0.51 6.19 -10.11
N ILE A 72 -1.06 6.27 -8.92
CA ILE A 72 -1.78 5.15 -8.33
C ILE A 72 -3.26 5.41 -8.54
N THR A 73 -3.96 4.42 -9.08
CA THR A 73 -5.40 4.53 -9.31
C THR A 73 -6.12 3.44 -8.53
N GLU A 74 -7.40 3.64 -8.33
CA GLU A 74 -8.22 2.69 -7.60
C GLU A 74 -9.36 2.26 -8.51
N GLN A 75 -9.55 0.95 -8.64
CA GLN A 75 -10.60 0.41 -9.45
C GLN A 75 -11.18 -0.81 -8.76
N GLY A 76 -12.46 -0.76 -8.47
CA GLY A 76 -13.11 -1.90 -7.86
C GLY A 76 -12.57 -2.27 -6.50
N GLY A 77 -12.10 -1.30 -5.76
CA GLY A 77 -11.53 -1.56 -4.44
C GLY A 77 -10.10 -2.01 -4.46
N LYS A 78 -9.49 -2.05 -5.63
CA LYS A 78 -8.10 -2.46 -5.76
C LYS A 78 -7.26 -1.32 -6.26
N LEU A 79 -5.99 -1.34 -5.88
CA LEU A 79 -5.07 -0.27 -6.24
C LEU A 79 -4.15 -0.73 -7.36
N PHE A 80 -3.86 0.19 -8.26
CA PHE A 80 -2.99 -0.11 -9.40
C PHE A 80 -1.99 1.01 -9.61
N ILE A 81 -0.79 0.64 -10.00
CA ILE A 81 0.23 1.60 -10.39
C ILE A 81 0.23 1.64 -11.92
N GLU A 82 0.06 2.83 -12.48
CA GLU A 82 -0.05 2.99 -13.92
C GLU A 82 1.30 3.25 -14.53
N THR A 83 1.93 2.21 -15.05
CA THR A 83 3.26 2.33 -15.62
C THR A 83 3.28 2.07 -17.11
N GLY A 84 2.13 2.09 -17.74
CA GLY A 84 2.01 1.61 -19.09
C GLY A 84 1.22 0.32 -19.09
N PHE A 85 1.34 -0.43 -18.00
CA PHE A 85 0.39 -1.48 -17.69
C PHE A 85 -0.05 -1.23 -16.28
N ALA A 86 -1.13 -1.84 -15.88
CA ALA A 86 -1.64 -1.72 -14.53
C ALA A 86 -0.97 -2.76 -13.65
N ILE A 87 -0.19 -2.31 -12.69
CA ILE A 87 0.46 -3.21 -11.74
C ILE A 87 -0.38 -3.21 -10.48
N LEU A 88 -0.82 -4.38 -10.07
CA LEU A 88 -1.67 -4.50 -8.88
C LEU A 88 -0.85 -4.23 -7.63
N LEU A 89 -1.36 -3.35 -6.79
CA LEU A 89 -0.70 -2.91 -5.56
C LEU A 89 -1.51 -3.42 -4.38
N THR A 90 -0.91 -4.27 -3.56
CA THR A 90 -1.58 -4.83 -2.40
C THR A 90 -0.78 -4.49 -1.15
N TYR A 91 -1.47 -4.12 -0.09
CA TYR A 91 -0.82 -3.78 1.16
C TYR A 91 -1.19 -4.81 2.22
N ASP A 92 -0.16 -5.39 2.82
CA ASP A 92 -0.32 -6.32 3.92
C ASP A 92 -0.07 -5.55 5.21
N GLU A 93 -1.14 -5.14 5.88
CA GLU A 93 -1.02 -4.30 7.04
C GLU A 93 -0.32 -4.99 8.19
N GLU A 94 -0.58 -6.26 8.35
CA GLU A 94 -0.01 -6.98 9.49
C GLU A 94 1.50 -7.03 9.44
N ARG A 95 2.04 -7.22 8.27
CA ARG A 95 3.48 -7.32 8.13
C ARG A 95 4.12 -6.06 7.61
N ASP A 96 3.30 -5.06 7.31
CA ASP A 96 3.77 -3.79 6.74
C ASP A 96 4.57 -4.07 5.48
N ARG A 97 3.94 -4.75 4.53
CA ARG A 97 4.57 -5.10 3.27
C ARG A 97 3.70 -4.67 2.12
N ILE A 98 4.35 -4.25 1.06
CA ILE A 98 3.65 -3.95 -0.19
C ILE A 98 3.98 -5.06 -1.17
N ILE A 99 2.96 -5.55 -1.85
CA ILE A 99 3.14 -6.60 -2.84
C ILE A 99 2.68 -6.08 -4.19
N LEU A 100 3.57 -6.12 -5.15
CA LEU A 100 3.27 -5.69 -6.51
C LEU A 100 3.13 -6.93 -7.40
N SER A 101 2.14 -6.90 -8.25
CA SER A 101 1.93 -8.01 -9.19
C SER A 101 1.80 -7.43 -10.59
N PRO A 102 2.82 -7.56 -11.40
CA PRO A 102 4.12 -8.15 -11.14
C PRO A 102 5.03 -7.21 -10.35
N GLY A 103 6.06 -7.76 -9.75
CA GLY A 103 7.03 -6.92 -9.06
C GLY A 103 7.60 -7.50 -7.79
N GLY A 104 6.76 -8.20 -7.02
CA GLY A 104 7.22 -8.85 -5.83
C GLY A 104 6.90 -8.11 -4.56
N GLU A 105 7.54 -8.50 -3.50
CA GLU A 105 7.24 -8.00 -2.17
C GLU A 105 8.25 -6.94 -1.76
N TYR A 106 7.75 -5.88 -1.11
CA TYR A 106 8.57 -4.75 -0.68
C TYR A 106 8.37 -4.52 0.80
N LYS A 107 9.44 -4.15 1.47
CA LYS A 107 9.39 -3.83 2.89
C LYS A 107 9.71 -2.35 3.07
N ARG A 108 9.23 -1.80 4.18
CA ARG A 108 9.46 -0.39 4.45
C ARG A 108 10.90 -0.16 4.84
N VAL A 109 11.48 0.90 4.31
CA VAL A 109 12.82 1.28 4.70
C VAL A 109 12.71 1.85 6.10
N SER A 110 13.42 1.23 7.01
CA SER A 110 13.30 1.59 8.40
C SER A 110 14.06 2.86 8.71
N ASN A 111 13.40 3.78 9.38
CA ASN A 111 14.05 4.99 9.80
C ASN A 111 15.07 4.74 10.87
N ILE A 112 14.93 3.64 11.54
CA ILE A 112 15.86 3.29 12.57
C ILE A 112 17.25 3.14 12.01
N LYS A 113 17.34 2.61 10.83
CA LYS A 113 18.63 2.49 10.21
C LYS A 113 19.32 3.80 10.07
N LYS A 114 18.58 4.81 9.69
CA LYS A 114 19.18 6.10 9.55
C LYS A 114 19.61 6.64 10.86
N GLY A 115 18.82 6.41 11.87
CA GLY A 115 19.16 6.93 13.17
C GLY A 115 20.37 6.26 13.76
N THR A 116 20.64 5.07 13.38
CA THR A 116 21.74 4.36 13.97
C THR A 116 23.03 4.66 13.29
N ARG A 117 22.94 5.36 12.27
CA ARG A 117 24.11 5.54 11.58
C ARG A 117 24.69 6.57 11.87
#